data_900261df5bd3d909397287d1c8513a13
#
_entry.id   900261df5bd3d909397287d1c8513a13
#
_cell.length_a   1.000
_cell.length_b   1.000
_cell.length_c   1.000
_cell.angle_alpha   90.00
_cell.angle_beta   90.00
_cell.angle_gamma   90.00
#
_symmetry.space_group_name_H-M   'P 1'
#
loop_
_entity.id
_entity.type
_entity.pdbx_description
1 polymer ?
#
loop_
_entity_poly.entity_id
_entity_poly.type
_entity_poly.pdbx_seq_one_letter_code
_entity_poly.pdbx_strand_id
1 'polypeptide(L)'
;MLDRLLELTHALRDAGVPVSSSECIDAARSLQHVPFESRAALKLALATTLVKSRAHRPAFDALFTIYFEAGLQERPRGEPDAPGELRDRIVAALTSGDGSGLGELAGRAVETFGRVENSPSDSLYFEYPVMRALDLGGLRERAVDETDPLQRRLLQDAFDERVRRFQAAVTDEVRKRVVRRRGPEAVVRYAVPPVLEDLELMTANADEMAQLRRAVRPLARRLAARMAMKRRRAARGRLDVRRTVRHSLSSGGVPIETYFRARPPHRPELFVLCDVSSSVASFSRFSLMLVHALSSEFQRVRSFAFVDTVDEVTRFFEDEDFARAAERMRSEAKVVRIDSNSNYGASFEAFWERFGNELGPKATVLVLGDARNNNRPAREHNLKKIAERARRTLWLNPEALVYWDSGDSIASLYAAQVDRMVEVRSLRQLEDFVQSVLAV
;
A
#
# COMPACT_ATOMS: atom_id res chain seq x y z
N MET A 1 19.50 26.73 -26.53
CA MET A 1 19.72 26.56 -25.07
C MET A 1 18.66 27.31 -24.27
N LEU A 2 18.44 28.60 -24.50
CA LEU A 2 17.40 29.39 -23.82
C LEU A 2 15.99 28.80 -24.06
N ASP A 3 15.69 28.36 -25.28
CA ASP A 3 14.40 27.75 -25.60
C ASP A 3 14.16 26.49 -24.76
N ARG A 4 15.17 25.62 -24.62
CA ARG A 4 15.10 24.42 -23.74
C ARG A 4 14.95 24.77 -22.28
N LEU A 5 15.55 25.88 -21.81
CA LEU A 5 15.34 26.37 -20.45
C LEU A 5 13.89 26.84 -20.23
N LEU A 6 13.33 27.55 -21.23
CA LEU A 6 11.94 27.99 -21.19
C LEU A 6 10.98 26.81 -21.20
N GLU A 7 11.20 25.82 -22.05
CA GLU A 7 10.42 24.58 -22.10
C GLU A 7 10.49 23.83 -20.77
N LEU A 8 11.70 23.66 -20.19
CA LEU A 8 11.86 23.05 -18.86
C LEU A 8 11.10 23.85 -17.79
N THR A 9 11.15 25.19 -17.84
CA THR A 9 10.47 26.04 -16.86
C THR A 9 8.94 25.93 -16.97
N HIS A 10 8.40 25.86 -18.20
CA HIS A 10 6.99 25.62 -18.42
C HIS A 10 6.59 24.24 -17.89
N ALA A 11 7.32 23.20 -18.25
CA ALA A 11 7.06 21.85 -17.79
C ALA A 11 7.15 21.72 -16.25
N LEU A 12 8.06 22.44 -15.58
CA LEU A 12 8.12 22.50 -14.12
C LEU A 12 6.86 23.16 -13.52
N ARG A 13 6.38 24.25 -14.11
CA ARG A 13 5.14 24.91 -13.66
C ARG A 13 3.93 24.00 -13.84
N ASP A 14 3.83 23.35 -14.98
CA ASP A 14 2.77 22.38 -15.28
C ASP A 14 2.84 21.18 -14.32
N ALA A 15 4.04 20.80 -13.89
CA ALA A 15 4.28 19.79 -12.84
C ALA A 15 3.97 20.29 -11.41
N GLY A 16 3.44 21.49 -11.24
CA GLY A 16 3.11 22.06 -9.92
C GLY A 16 4.33 22.57 -9.14
N VAL A 17 5.52 22.65 -9.75
CA VAL A 17 6.71 23.28 -9.14
C VAL A 17 6.59 24.78 -9.31
N PRO A 18 6.52 25.58 -8.21
CA PRO A 18 6.42 27.02 -8.31
C PRO A 18 7.74 27.61 -8.78
N VAL A 19 7.80 28.01 -10.05
CA VAL A 19 8.96 28.71 -10.65
C VAL A 19 8.52 30.10 -11.07
N SER A 20 9.08 31.11 -10.45
CA SER A 20 8.85 32.52 -10.77
C SER A 20 9.65 32.99 -12.00
N SER A 21 9.25 34.14 -12.55
CA SER A 21 10.01 34.73 -13.67
C SER A 21 11.43 35.19 -13.25
N SER A 22 11.62 35.61 -12.01
CA SER A 22 12.93 35.96 -11.47
C SER A 22 13.87 34.76 -11.38
N GLU A 23 13.37 33.61 -10.95
CA GLU A 23 14.12 32.36 -10.90
C GLU A 23 14.53 31.87 -12.30
N CYS A 24 13.65 32.07 -13.28
CA CYS A 24 13.97 31.77 -14.68
C CYS A 24 15.08 32.65 -15.21
N ILE A 25 15.09 33.96 -14.89
CA ILE A 25 16.17 34.89 -15.25
C ILE A 25 17.47 34.52 -14.55
N ASP A 26 17.44 34.17 -13.27
CA ASP A 26 18.61 33.73 -12.51
C ASP A 26 19.17 32.42 -13.04
N ALA A 27 18.30 31.49 -13.44
CA ALA A 27 18.71 30.26 -14.14
C ALA A 27 19.41 30.58 -15.47
N ALA A 28 18.87 31.51 -16.30
CA ALA A 28 19.48 31.92 -17.54
C ALA A 28 20.84 32.59 -17.32
N ARG A 29 20.97 33.41 -16.27
CA ARG A 29 22.28 34.02 -15.90
C ARG A 29 23.28 32.98 -15.42
N SER A 30 22.86 32.01 -14.63
CA SER A 30 23.72 30.93 -14.13
C SER A 30 24.34 30.12 -15.28
N LEU A 31 23.60 29.93 -16.38
CA LEU A 31 24.08 29.23 -17.56
C LEU A 31 25.27 29.91 -18.24
N GLN A 32 25.46 31.23 -18.05
CA GLN A 32 26.62 31.97 -18.61
C GLN A 32 27.94 31.63 -17.92
N HIS A 33 27.86 31.08 -16.69
CA HIS A 33 29.02 30.79 -15.85
C HIS A 33 29.31 29.29 -15.69
N VAL A 34 28.49 28.42 -16.28
CA VAL A 34 28.63 26.97 -16.17
C VAL A 34 29.17 26.38 -17.46
N PRO A 35 30.22 25.54 -17.41
CA PRO A 35 30.72 24.84 -18.58
C PRO A 35 29.64 23.91 -19.15
N PHE A 36 29.28 24.12 -20.42
CA PHE A 36 28.25 23.32 -21.10
C PHE A 36 28.63 21.84 -21.27
N GLU A 37 29.91 21.53 -21.17
CA GLU A 37 30.47 20.19 -21.23
C GLU A 37 30.17 19.35 -19.98
N SER A 38 29.92 20.01 -18.84
CA SER A 38 29.61 19.34 -17.60
C SER A 38 28.09 19.30 -17.32
N ARG A 39 27.47 18.20 -17.75
CA ARG A 39 26.03 17.95 -17.46
C ARG A 39 25.70 18.01 -15.96
N ALA A 40 26.62 17.54 -15.13
CA ALA A 40 26.43 17.58 -13.67
C ALA A 40 26.41 19.00 -13.13
N ALA A 41 27.33 19.86 -13.61
CA ALA A 41 27.37 21.27 -13.23
C ALA A 41 26.13 22.02 -13.73
N LEU A 42 25.71 21.77 -14.98
CA LEU A 42 24.51 22.32 -15.58
C LEU A 42 23.26 21.93 -14.75
N LYS A 43 23.12 20.65 -14.42
CA LYS A 43 22.02 20.13 -13.60
C LYS A 43 21.98 20.77 -12.21
N LEU A 44 23.15 20.92 -11.60
CA LEU A 44 23.26 21.52 -10.27
C LEU A 44 22.87 23.00 -10.28
N ALA A 45 23.38 23.76 -11.26
CA ALA A 45 23.08 25.18 -11.41
C ALA A 45 21.60 25.45 -11.64
N LEU A 46 20.97 24.71 -12.53
CA LEU A 46 19.53 24.83 -12.79
C LEU A 46 18.69 24.36 -11.59
N ALA A 47 19.10 23.30 -10.90
CA ALA A 47 18.40 22.84 -9.72
C ALA A 47 18.44 23.86 -8.57
N THR A 48 19.57 24.51 -8.32
CA THR A 48 19.72 25.51 -7.26
C THR A 48 18.95 26.80 -7.53
N THR A 49 18.76 27.15 -8.79
CA THR A 49 18.00 28.35 -9.20
C THR A 49 16.50 28.09 -9.26
N LEU A 50 16.07 26.97 -9.85
CA LEU A 50 14.66 26.67 -10.14
C LEU A 50 13.93 25.90 -9.03
N VAL A 51 14.66 25.18 -8.14
CA VAL A 51 14.03 24.30 -7.14
C VAL A 51 14.31 24.80 -5.73
N LYS A 52 13.27 25.27 -5.02
CA LYS A 52 13.38 25.79 -3.65
C LYS A 52 13.03 24.76 -2.56
N SER A 53 12.34 23.68 -2.93
CA SER A 53 11.95 22.62 -2.01
C SER A 53 12.55 21.28 -2.42
N ARG A 54 13.03 20.51 -1.43
CA ARG A 54 13.49 19.13 -1.66
C ARG A 54 12.40 18.24 -2.25
N ALA A 55 11.13 18.51 -1.93
CA ALA A 55 9.98 17.79 -2.48
C ALA A 55 9.84 17.92 -4.00
N HIS A 56 10.31 19.02 -4.59
CA HIS A 56 10.24 19.26 -6.02
C HIS A 56 11.48 18.74 -6.78
N ARG A 57 12.49 18.25 -6.07
CA ARG A 57 13.74 17.76 -6.69
C ARG A 57 13.51 16.58 -7.65
N PRO A 58 12.70 15.56 -7.33
CA PRO A 58 12.42 14.46 -8.25
C PRO A 58 11.75 14.90 -9.55
N ALA A 59 10.83 15.89 -9.49
CA ALA A 59 10.20 16.48 -10.66
C ALA A 59 11.23 17.15 -11.57
N PHE A 60 12.09 17.97 -10.97
CA PHE A 60 13.18 18.63 -11.70
C PHE A 60 14.13 17.61 -12.34
N ASP A 61 14.55 16.59 -11.59
CA ASP A 61 15.51 15.59 -12.08
C ASP A 61 14.97 14.82 -13.29
N ALA A 62 13.69 14.48 -13.28
CA ALA A 62 13.00 13.81 -14.38
C ALA A 62 12.90 14.72 -15.62
N LEU A 63 12.41 15.96 -15.45
CA LEU A 63 12.26 16.92 -16.53
C LEU A 63 13.61 17.35 -17.11
N PHE A 64 14.61 17.57 -16.24
CA PHE A 64 15.98 17.89 -16.71
C PHE A 64 16.52 16.81 -17.64
N THR A 65 16.28 15.55 -17.30
CA THR A 65 16.71 14.41 -18.13
C THR A 65 16.06 14.47 -19.51
N ILE A 66 14.78 14.81 -19.61
CA ILE A 66 14.07 14.92 -20.91
C ILE A 66 14.62 16.05 -21.77
N TYR A 67 14.72 17.25 -21.19
CA TYR A 67 15.07 18.44 -21.97
C TYR A 67 16.56 18.58 -22.25
N PHE A 68 17.43 17.92 -21.48
CA PHE A 68 18.89 17.99 -21.57
C PHE A 68 19.59 16.64 -21.85
N GLU A 69 18.85 15.58 -22.19
CA GLU A 69 19.42 14.28 -22.61
C GLU A 69 19.78 14.20 -24.10
N ALA A 70 19.47 15.21 -24.91
CA ALA A 70 19.74 15.20 -26.31
C ALA A 70 21.27 15.30 -26.58
N GLY A 71 21.92 14.14 -26.67
CA GLY A 71 23.37 14.06 -27.04
C GLY A 71 24.04 12.76 -26.62
N LEU A 72 23.43 11.94 -25.80
CA LEU A 72 23.94 10.59 -25.56
C LEU A 72 23.38 9.66 -26.65
N GLN A 73 24.21 9.36 -27.63
CA GLN A 73 24.03 8.25 -28.55
C GLN A 73 23.50 7.05 -27.75
N GLU A 74 22.48 6.44 -28.27
CA GLU A 74 22.09 5.08 -27.83
C GLU A 74 23.36 4.25 -27.80
N ARG A 75 23.86 3.89 -26.63
CA ARG A 75 24.87 2.84 -26.56
C ARG A 75 24.28 1.65 -27.30
N PRO A 76 25.06 1.01 -28.20
CA PRO A 76 24.54 -0.13 -28.94
C PRO A 76 23.96 -1.11 -27.93
N ARG A 77 22.66 -1.38 -28.07
CA ARG A 77 21.96 -2.39 -27.30
C ARG A 77 22.65 -3.70 -27.56
N GLY A 78 23.34 -4.25 -26.57
CA GLY A 78 23.75 -5.65 -26.61
C GLY A 78 22.50 -6.52 -26.83
N GLU A 79 22.69 -7.70 -27.41
CA GLU A 79 21.60 -8.64 -27.57
C GLU A 79 20.82 -8.78 -26.24
N PRO A 80 19.48 -8.88 -26.28
CA PRO A 80 18.69 -9.03 -25.10
C PRO A 80 19.13 -10.31 -24.34
N ASP A 81 19.49 -10.16 -23.07
CA ASP A 81 19.79 -11.32 -22.22
C ASP A 81 18.60 -12.27 -22.21
N ALA A 82 18.86 -13.55 -22.22
CA ALA A 82 17.81 -14.53 -21.92
C ALA A 82 17.26 -14.25 -20.51
N PRO A 83 15.92 -14.31 -20.29
CA PRO A 83 15.31 -13.96 -19.00
C PRO A 83 15.93 -14.66 -17.79
N GLY A 84 16.39 -15.92 -17.97
CA GLY A 84 17.09 -16.69 -16.92
C GLY A 84 18.47 -16.14 -16.59
N GLU A 85 19.27 -15.82 -17.59
CA GLU A 85 20.62 -15.27 -17.41
C GLU A 85 20.62 -13.89 -16.74
N LEU A 86 19.66 -13.05 -17.14
CA LEU A 86 19.51 -11.73 -16.51
C LEU A 86 19.12 -11.88 -15.02
N ARG A 87 18.23 -12.82 -14.71
CA ARG A 87 17.86 -13.12 -13.33
C ARG A 87 19.07 -13.55 -12.51
N ASP A 88 19.87 -14.50 -13.03
CA ASP A 88 21.06 -15.01 -12.34
C ASP A 88 22.10 -13.91 -12.12
N ARG A 89 22.29 -13.00 -13.07
CA ARG A 89 23.17 -11.81 -12.94
C ARG A 89 22.68 -10.84 -11.88
N ILE A 90 21.37 -10.58 -11.81
CA ILE A 90 20.80 -9.72 -10.76
C ILE A 90 20.99 -10.37 -9.40
N VAL A 91 20.72 -11.67 -9.29
CA VAL A 91 20.96 -12.45 -8.05
C VAL A 91 22.41 -12.36 -7.62
N ALA A 92 23.34 -12.58 -8.54
CA ALA A 92 24.77 -12.50 -8.27
C ALA A 92 25.18 -11.09 -7.80
N ALA A 93 24.68 -10.02 -8.42
CA ALA A 93 24.96 -8.64 -8.02
C ALA A 93 24.37 -8.30 -6.63
N LEU A 94 23.18 -8.82 -6.30
CA LEU A 94 22.55 -8.63 -4.99
C LEU A 94 23.27 -9.40 -3.88
N THR A 95 23.91 -10.54 -4.20
CA THR A 95 24.64 -11.39 -3.22
C THR A 95 26.10 -10.97 -3.07
N SER A 96 26.81 -10.65 -4.17
CA SER A 96 28.26 -10.40 -4.17
C SER A 96 28.71 -9.09 -3.50
N GLY A 97 27.80 -8.15 -3.29
CA GLY A 97 28.12 -6.86 -2.67
C GLY A 97 28.60 -5.76 -3.63
N ASP A 98 28.78 -6.06 -4.91
CA ASP A 98 29.14 -5.07 -5.92
C ASP A 98 27.91 -4.34 -6.44
N GLY A 99 27.61 -3.19 -5.83
CA GLY A 99 26.46 -2.34 -6.23
C GLY A 99 26.71 -1.47 -7.49
N SER A 100 27.88 -1.54 -8.11
CA SER A 100 28.28 -0.62 -9.20
C SER A 100 27.46 -0.81 -10.50
N GLY A 101 26.90 -1.99 -10.73
CA GLY A 101 26.10 -2.35 -11.91
C GLY A 101 24.57 -2.38 -11.72
N LEU A 102 24.06 -2.13 -10.51
CA LEU A 102 22.62 -2.30 -10.21
C LEU A 102 21.70 -1.42 -11.07
N GLY A 103 22.13 -0.21 -11.43
CA GLY A 103 21.37 0.69 -12.30
C GLY A 103 21.25 0.17 -13.74
N GLU A 104 22.31 -0.41 -14.28
CA GLU A 104 22.30 -1.03 -15.62
C GLU A 104 21.44 -2.29 -15.64
N LEU A 105 21.57 -3.13 -14.61
CA LEU A 105 20.76 -4.33 -14.44
C LEU A 105 19.26 -4.00 -14.27
N ALA A 106 18.93 -2.93 -13.55
CA ALA A 106 17.57 -2.41 -13.43
C ALA A 106 16.99 -1.99 -14.80
N GLY A 107 17.80 -1.28 -15.62
CA GLY A 107 17.41 -0.92 -16.97
C GLY A 107 17.09 -2.14 -17.84
N ARG A 108 17.94 -3.17 -17.80
CA ARG A 108 17.75 -4.43 -18.53
C ARG A 108 16.56 -5.24 -18.00
N ALA A 109 16.36 -5.25 -16.68
CA ALA A 109 15.22 -5.91 -16.05
C ALA A 109 13.89 -5.28 -16.51
N VAL A 110 13.80 -3.96 -16.56
CA VAL A 110 12.62 -3.24 -17.07
C VAL A 110 12.41 -3.52 -18.57
N GLU A 111 13.48 -3.70 -19.34
CA GLU A 111 13.40 -4.03 -20.77
C GLU A 111 12.88 -5.45 -21.02
N THR A 112 13.38 -6.41 -20.24
CA THR A 112 13.07 -7.84 -20.42
C THR A 112 11.76 -8.25 -19.80
N PHE A 113 11.44 -7.78 -18.61
CA PHE A 113 10.27 -8.17 -17.82
C PHE A 113 9.14 -7.13 -17.83
N GLY A 114 9.44 -5.85 -18.16
CA GLY A 114 8.47 -4.78 -18.23
C GLY A 114 7.63 -4.86 -19.50
N ARG A 115 6.49 -5.53 -19.50
CA ARG A 115 5.54 -5.50 -20.62
C ARG A 115 4.74 -4.21 -20.62
N VAL A 116 4.78 -3.52 -21.76
CA VAL A 116 4.05 -2.27 -22.01
C VAL A 116 3.01 -2.53 -23.08
N GLU A 117 1.80 -2.80 -22.67
CA GLU A 117 0.65 -2.71 -23.57
C GLU A 117 -0.41 -1.81 -22.95
N ASN A 118 -0.57 -0.63 -23.53
CA ASN A 118 -1.74 0.30 -23.48
C ASN A 118 -2.61 0.35 -22.19
N SER A 119 -2.02 0.38 -20.99
CA SER A 119 -2.79 0.56 -19.76
C SER A 119 -2.68 2.00 -19.21
N PRO A 120 -3.77 2.57 -18.67
CA PRO A 120 -3.78 3.95 -18.13
C PRO A 120 -3.11 4.13 -16.77
N SER A 121 -2.75 3.06 -16.06
CA SER A 121 -2.13 3.11 -14.72
C SER A 121 -0.70 2.57 -14.73
N ASP A 122 0.28 3.45 -14.80
CA ASP A 122 1.52 3.18 -15.48
C ASP A 122 2.72 2.75 -14.65
N SER A 123 2.88 3.15 -13.40
CA SER A 123 4.11 2.86 -12.65
C SER A 123 4.10 1.49 -11.98
N LEU A 124 2.99 1.08 -11.39
CA LEU A 124 2.85 -0.22 -10.71
C LEU A 124 2.93 -1.40 -11.69
N TYR A 125 2.44 -1.20 -12.92
CA TYR A 125 2.43 -2.25 -13.93
C TYR A 125 3.84 -2.63 -14.39
N PHE A 126 4.79 -1.71 -14.40
CA PHE A 126 6.16 -1.94 -14.82
C PHE A 126 7.06 -2.47 -13.70
N GLU A 127 6.86 -2.03 -12.47
CA GLU A 127 7.65 -2.46 -11.32
C GLU A 127 7.25 -3.86 -10.86
N TYR A 128 5.96 -4.13 -10.79
CA TYR A 128 5.41 -5.39 -10.30
C TYR A 128 5.84 -6.63 -11.12
N PRO A 129 5.76 -6.65 -12.47
CA PRO A 129 6.26 -7.78 -13.25
C PRO A 129 7.75 -8.01 -13.06
N VAL A 130 8.55 -6.95 -12.96
CA VAL A 130 10.00 -7.04 -12.72
C VAL A 130 10.28 -7.65 -11.35
N MET A 131 9.63 -7.16 -10.30
CA MET A 131 9.80 -7.67 -8.94
C MET A 131 9.32 -9.11 -8.78
N ARG A 132 8.22 -9.46 -9.42
CA ARG A 132 7.68 -10.82 -9.44
C ARG A 132 8.59 -11.81 -10.17
N ALA A 133 9.13 -11.40 -11.33
CA ALA A 133 10.04 -12.24 -12.10
C ALA A 133 11.33 -12.59 -11.35
N LEU A 134 11.74 -11.72 -10.40
CA LEU A 134 12.96 -11.90 -9.62
C LEU A 134 12.79 -12.73 -8.35
N ASP A 135 11.56 -12.96 -7.86
CA ASP A 135 11.27 -13.72 -6.63
C ASP A 135 12.23 -13.38 -5.47
N LEU A 136 12.29 -12.09 -5.13
CA LEU A 136 13.24 -11.57 -4.15
C LEU A 136 13.06 -12.18 -2.74
N GLY A 137 11.88 -12.69 -2.42
CA GLY A 137 11.60 -13.37 -1.14
C GLY A 137 12.34 -14.69 -1.00
N GLY A 138 12.25 -15.57 -2.01
CA GLY A 138 12.97 -16.85 -2.03
C GLY A 138 14.48 -16.70 -2.17
N LEU A 139 14.96 -15.56 -2.71
CA LEU A 139 16.39 -15.27 -2.82
C LEU A 139 17.02 -14.90 -1.48
N ARG A 140 16.30 -14.22 -0.60
CA ARG A 140 16.76 -13.84 0.73
C ARG A 140 17.14 -15.06 1.57
N GLU A 141 16.35 -16.11 1.52
CA GLU A 141 16.60 -17.34 2.28
C GLU A 141 17.82 -18.11 1.75
N ARG A 142 18.02 -18.07 0.41
CA ARG A 142 19.17 -18.76 -0.25
C ARG A 142 20.47 -17.98 -0.17
N ALA A 143 20.41 -16.66 -0.06
CA ALA A 143 21.61 -15.80 -0.07
C ALA A 143 22.35 -15.78 1.27
N VAL A 144 21.77 -16.32 2.35
CA VAL A 144 22.30 -16.24 3.71
C VAL A 144 22.37 -17.64 4.34
N ASP A 145 23.26 -18.45 3.80
CA ASP A 145 23.62 -19.76 4.40
C ASP A 145 24.81 -19.58 5.38
N GLU A 146 24.56 -18.88 6.49
CA GLU A 146 25.57 -18.62 7.53
C GLU A 146 25.09 -19.17 8.88
N THR A 147 25.99 -19.82 9.59
CA THR A 147 25.68 -20.51 10.86
C THR A 147 25.72 -19.56 12.06
N ASP A 148 26.51 -18.47 11.98
CA ASP A 148 26.59 -17.47 13.05
C ASP A 148 25.41 -16.51 13.00
N PRO A 149 24.58 -16.38 14.06
CA PRO A 149 23.41 -15.52 14.08
C PRO A 149 23.71 -14.04 13.85
N LEU A 150 24.87 -13.54 14.29
CA LEU A 150 25.28 -12.15 14.14
C LEU A 150 25.71 -11.86 12.70
N GLN A 151 26.52 -12.71 12.11
CA GLN A 151 26.96 -12.59 10.73
C GLN A 151 25.78 -12.75 9.77
N ARG A 152 24.88 -13.70 10.03
CA ARG A 152 23.64 -13.88 9.29
C ARG A 152 22.82 -12.59 9.27
N ARG A 153 22.66 -11.91 10.40
CA ARG A 153 21.89 -10.66 10.50
C ARG A 153 22.53 -9.51 9.70
N LEU A 154 23.84 -9.36 9.79
CA LEU A 154 24.59 -8.35 9.02
C LEU A 154 24.49 -8.59 7.50
N LEU A 155 24.58 -9.84 7.07
CA LEU A 155 24.42 -10.20 5.66
C LEU A 155 22.99 -9.97 5.16
N GLN A 156 21.99 -10.26 6.00
CA GLN A 156 20.58 -9.97 5.69
C GLN A 156 20.32 -8.46 5.55
N ASP A 157 20.82 -7.65 6.48
CA ASP A 157 20.66 -6.20 6.43
C ASP A 157 21.36 -5.59 5.19
N ALA A 158 22.54 -6.10 4.84
CA ALA A 158 23.28 -5.68 3.65
C ALA A 158 22.57 -6.13 2.35
N PHE A 159 21.98 -7.31 2.33
CA PHE A 159 21.16 -7.79 1.20
C PHE A 159 19.90 -6.95 1.04
N ASP A 160 19.15 -6.72 2.13
CA ASP A 160 17.94 -5.92 2.13
C ASP A 160 18.20 -4.47 1.66
N GLU A 161 19.37 -3.90 2.00
CA GLU A 161 19.77 -2.58 1.52
C GLU A 161 20.07 -2.59 0.01
N ARG A 162 20.72 -3.62 -0.51
CA ARG A 162 20.96 -3.76 -1.97
C ARG A 162 19.67 -3.98 -2.74
N VAL A 163 18.76 -4.78 -2.21
CA VAL A 163 17.42 -4.95 -2.78
C VAL A 163 16.68 -3.60 -2.84
N ARG A 164 16.71 -2.80 -1.77
CA ARG A 164 16.12 -1.46 -1.78
C ARG A 164 16.73 -0.54 -2.84
N ARG A 165 18.06 -0.56 -2.99
CA ARG A 165 18.75 0.22 -4.03
C ARG A 165 18.38 -0.24 -5.44
N PHE A 166 18.28 -1.54 -5.65
CA PHE A 166 17.84 -2.09 -6.93
C PHE A 166 16.39 -1.71 -7.23
N GLN A 167 15.48 -1.84 -6.26
CA GLN A 167 14.09 -1.41 -6.39
C GLN A 167 13.99 0.09 -6.76
N ALA A 168 14.74 0.94 -6.07
CA ALA A 168 14.79 2.36 -6.38
C ALA A 168 15.29 2.62 -7.82
N ALA A 169 16.28 1.86 -8.28
CA ALA A 169 16.82 1.97 -9.65
C ALA A 169 15.78 1.49 -10.68
N VAL A 170 15.02 0.43 -10.41
CA VAL A 170 13.92 -0.04 -11.28
C VAL A 170 12.83 1.02 -11.36
N THR A 171 12.41 1.58 -10.23
CA THR A 171 11.42 2.67 -10.18
C THR A 171 11.87 3.87 -11.01
N ASP A 172 13.12 4.28 -10.87
CA ASP A 172 13.69 5.41 -11.61
C ASP A 172 13.74 5.13 -13.12
N GLU A 173 14.11 3.92 -13.53
CA GLU A 173 14.12 3.52 -14.93
C GLU A 173 12.73 3.41 -15.54
N VAL A 174 11.76 2.89 -14.79
CA VAL A 174 10.35 2.88 -15.19
C VAL A 174 9.86 4.31 -15.41
N ARG A 175 10.12 5.23 -14.46
CA ARG A 175 9.77 6.65 -14.59
C ARG A 175 10.37 7.28 -15.84
N LYS A 176 11.65 7.06 -16.12
CA LYS A 176 12.33 7.56 -17.34
C LYS A 176 11.65 7.07 -18.60
N ARG A 177 11.23 5.79 -18.66
CA ARG A 177 10.57 5.21 -19.84
C ARG A 177 9.16 5.73 -20.04
N VAL A 178 8.38 5.85 -18.96
CA VAL A 178 7.03 6.43 -19.00
C VAL A 178 7.09 7.87 -19.53
N VAL A 179 8.04 8.65 -19.02
CA VAL A 179 8.26 10.02 -19.45
C VAL A 179 8.66 10.12 -20.92
N ARG A 180 9.57 9.26 -21.41
CA ARG A 180 9.97 9.23 -22.81
C ARG A 180 8.82 8.90 -23.76
N ARG A 181 7.86 8.07 -23.33
CA ARG A 181 6.72 7.65 -24.18
C ARG A 181 5.56 8.61 -24.18
N ARG A 182 5.28 9.26 -23.04
CA ARG A 182 4.08 10.08 -22.83
C ARG A 182 4.33 11.58 -22.86
N GLY A 183 5.60 12.02 -22.94
CA GLY A 183 5.98 13.41 -22.95
C GLY A 183 5.93 14.08 -21.56
N PRO A 184 6.16 15.42 -21.53
CA PRO A 184 6.28 16.18 -20.27
C PRO A 184 5.03 16.14 -19.37
N GLU A 185 3.84 15.97 -19.94
CA GLU A 185 2.58 15.92 -19.18
C GLU A 185 2.49 14.70 -18.23
N ALA A 186 3.17 13.61 -18.57
CA ALA A 186 3.25 12.44 -17.69
C ALA A 186 4.12 12.69 -16.45
N VAL A 187 5.11 13.59 -16.55
CA VAL A 187 5.99 13.95 -15.42
C VAL A 187 5.21 14.62 -14.31
N VAL A 188 4.19 15.41 -14.65
CA VAL A 188 3.31 16.08 -13.69
C VAL A 188 2.68 15.07 -12.70
N ARG A 189 2.32 13.90 -13.20
CA ARG A 189 1.70 12.84 -12.38
C ARG A 189 2.67 12.07 -11.50
N TYR A 190 3.94 11.93 -11.92
CA TYR A 190 4.90 11.02 -11.30
C TYR A 190 6.02 11.71 -10.53
N ALA A 191 6.26 12.98 -10.78
CA ALA A 191 7.40 13.72 -10.24
C ALA A 191 7.06 14.63 -9.06
N VAL A 192 5.78 14.91 -8.82
CA VAL A 192 5.33 15.53 -7.58
C VAL A 192 5.11 14.38 -6.59
N PRO A 193 5.80 14.35 -5.42
CA PRO A 193 5.50 13.34 -4.42
C PRO A 193 4.01 13.43 -4.11
N PRO A 194 3.28 12.31 -4.18
CA PRO A 194 1.86 12.30 -3.91
C PRO A 194 1.61 12.87 -2.52
N VAL A 195 0.54 13.63 -2.36
CA VAL A 195 0.06 14.03 -1.05
C VAL A 195 -0.13 12.74 -0.25
N LEU A 196 0.18 12.76 1.06
CA LEU A 196 0.13 11.55 1.91
C LEU A 196 -1.19 10.77 1.77
N GLU A 197 -2.29 11.50 1.51
CA GLU A 197 -3.62 10.91 1.30
C GLU A 197 -3.72 10.11 -0.01
N ASP A 198 -2.94 10.46 -1.03
CA ASP A 198 -2.95 9.83 -2.35
C ASP A 198 -1.80 8.83 -2.56
N LEU A 199 -0.98 8.64 -1.52
CA LEU A 199 0.14 7.69 -1.56
C LEU A 199 -0.38 6.26 -1.74
N GLU A 200 0.18 5.55 -2.71
CA GLU A 200 -0.20 4.15 -2.95
C GLU A 200 0.37 3.21 -1.88
N LEU A 201 -0.53 2.51 -1.19
CA LEU A 201 -0.19 1.64 -0.06
C LEU A 201 0.66 0.42 -0.45
N MET A 202 0.54 -0.04 -1.70
CA MET A 202 1.29 -1.19 -2.22
C MET A 202 2.77 -0.88 -2.48
N THR A 203 3.09 0.38 -2.78
CA THR A 203 4.44 0.83 -3.16
C THR A 203 5.12 1.69 -2.11
N ALA A 204 4.42 1.99 -1.00
CA ALA A 204 4.92 2.86 0.05
C ALA A 204 6.25 2.36 0.64
N ASN A 205 7.25 3.23 0.64
CA ASN A 205 8.55 2.97 1.25
C ASN A 205 8.50 3.09 2.79
N ALA A 206 9.62 2.84 3.47
CA ALA A 206 9.68 2.82 4.93
C ALA A 206 9.35 4.18 5.57
N ASP A 207 9.81 5.29 4.98
CA ASP A 207 9.57 6.65 5.48
C ASP A 207 8.12 7.09 5.26
N GLU A 208 7.56 6.77 4.09
CA GLU A 208 6.16 6.97 3.76
C GLU A 208 5.26 6.14 4.69
N MET A 209 5.63 4.90 4.97
CA MET A 209 4.94 4.03 5.92
C MET A 209 4.94 4.62 7.34
N ALA A 210 6.04 5.26 7.76
CA ALA A 210 6.10 5.94 9.05
C ALA A 210 5.16 7.17 9.12
N GLN A 211 4.99 7.89 8.01
CA GLN A 211 4.01 8.98 7.89
C GLN A 211 2.58 8.47 7.88
N LEU A 212 2.29 7.40 7.11
CA LEU A 212 0.99 6.72 7.06
C LEU A 212 0.55 6.25 8.46
N ARG A 213 1.46 5.74 9.27
CA ARG A 213 1.17 5.30 10.65
C ARG A 213 0.53 6.41 11.50
N ARG A 214 0.97 7.66 11.33
CA ARG A 214 0.41 8.80 12.06
C ARG A 214 -1.00 9.15 11.58
N ALA A 215 -1.27 9.00 10.30
CA ALA A 215 -2.55 9.32 9.69
C ALA A 215 -3.62 8.23 9.89
N VAL A 216 -3.23 6.96 10.01
CA VAL A 216 -4.17 5.81 10.17
C VAL A 216 -4.90 5.88 11.52
N ARG A 217 -4.26 6.31 12.60
CA ARG A 217 -4.86 6.33 13.95
C ARG A 217 -6.13 7.19 14.06
N PRO A 218 -6.18 8.43 13.54
CA PRO A 218 -7.41 9.21 13.48
C PRO A 218 -8.52 8.55 12.66
N LEU A 219 -8.18 7.86 11.56
CA LEU A 219 -9.15 7.16 10.71
C LEU A 219 -9.75 5.95 11.44
N ALA A 220 -8.94 5.15 12.13
CA ALA A 220 -9.39 4.04 12.95
C ALA A 220 -10.39 4.52 14.03
N ARG A 221 -10.09 5.64 14.71
CA ARG A 221 -10.99 6.26 15.68
C ARG A 221 -12.31 6.70 15.05
N ARG A 222 -12.29 7.33 13.88
CA ARG A 222 -13.49 7.72 13.13
C ARG A 222 -14.31 6.50 12.74
N LEU A 223 -13.68 5.43 12.27
CA LEU A 223 -14.36 4.17 11.91
C LEU A 223 -15.06 3.56 13.12
N ALA A 224 -14.37 3.45 14.26
CA ALA A 224 -14.93 2.94 15.50
C ALA A 224 -16.15 3.76 15.98
N ALA A 225 -16.01 5.08 16.00
CA ALA A 225 -17.07 6.01 16.39
C ALA A 225 -18.31 5.87 15.48
N ARG A 226 -18.09 5.73 14.18
CA ARG A 226 -19.17 5.59 13.19
C ARG A 226 -19.88 4.26 13.28
N MET A 227 -19.16 3.17 13.46
CA MET A 227 -19.75 1.85 13.70
C MET A 227 -20.57 1.80 15.00
N ALA A 228 -20.15 2.55 16.03
CA ALA A 228 -20.90 2.71 17.28
C ALA A 228 -22.16 3.57 17.12
N MET A 229 -22.11 4.66 16.35
CA MET A 229 -23.25 5.58 16.17
C MET A 229 -24.42 4.98 15.39
N LYS A 230 -24.16 4.19 14.35
CA LYS A 230 -25.22 3.51 13.57
C LYS A 230 -26.11 2.63 14.44
N ARG A 231 -25.58 2.10 15.54
CA ARG A 231 -26.34 1.33 16.54
C ARG A 231 -27.26 2.16 17.42
N ARG A 232 -26.91 3.42 17.71
CA ARG A 232 -27.75 4.30 18.55
C ARG A 232 -29.06 4.69 17.86
N ARG A 233 -29.07 4.84 16.54
CA ARG A 233 -30.28 5.23 15.77
C ARG A 233 -31.28 4.08 15.57
N ALA A 234 -30.84 2.84 15.63
CA ALA A 234 -31.66 1.67 15.33
C ALA A 234 -32.44 1.07 16.53
N ALA A 235 -32.16 1.49 17.76
CA ALA A 235 -32.75 0.89 18.95
C ALA A 235 -33.52 1.93 19.79
N ARG A 236 -34.84 1.93 19.68
CA ARG A 236 -35.69 2.44 20.77
C ARG A 236 -35.37 1.60 22.01
N GLY A 237 -34.87 2.25 23.05
CA GLY A 237 -34.51 1.61 24.31
C GLY A 237 -35.72 1.03 25.05
N ARG A 238 -35.51 0.36 26.18
CA ARG A 238 -36.57 -0.03 27.09
C ARG A 238 -37.23 1.23 27.65
N LEU A 239 -38.57 1.26 27.75
CA LEU A 239 -39.31 2.38 28.36
C LEU A 239 -38.78 2.62 29.79
N ASP A 240 -38.36 3.86 30.07
CA ASP A 240 -37.98 4.28 31.42
C ASP A 240 -39.25 4.66 32.19
N VAL A 241 -39.93 3.64 32.70
CA VAL A 241 -41.18 3.81 33.43
C VAL A 241 -41.03 4.83 34.56
N ARG A 242 -39.92 4.75 35.31
CA ARG A 242 -39.66 5.65 36.46
C ARG A 242 -39.55 7.10 36.03
N ARG A 243 -38.87 7.37 34.94
CA ARG A 243 -38.72 8.74 34.39
C ARG A 243 -40.00 9.22 33.74
N THR A 244 -40.69 8.36 33.01
CA THR A 244 -41.97 8.64 32.38
C THR A 244 -43.03 9.01 33.43
N VAL A 245 -43.17 8.18 34.49
CA VAL A 245 -44.10 8.43 35.60
C VAL A 245 -43.75 9.69 36.36
N ARG A 246 -42.46 9.95 36.63
CA ARG A 246 -42.08 11.19 37.34
C ARG A 246 -42.44 12.47 36.55
N HIS A 247 -42.30 12.40 35.22
CA HIS A 247 -42.71 13.55 34.38
C HIS A 247 -44.22 13.63 34.17
N SER A 248 -44.94 12.53 34.22
CA SER A 248 -46.40 12.55 34.13
C SER A 248 -47.09 13.20 35.37
N LEU A 249 -46.42 13.25 36.50
CA LEU A 249 -46.96 13.93 37.71
C LEU A 249 -47.25 15.43 37.47
N SER A 250 -46.46 16.11 36.62
CA SER A 250 -46.71 17.52 36.23
C SER A 250 -47.91 17.69 35.31
N SER A 251 -48.39 16.62 34.68
CA SER A 251 -49.53 16.59 33.76
C SER A 251 -50.72 15.79 34.32
N GLY A 252 -50.89 15.77 35.64
CA GLY A 252 -51.97 15.10 36.29
C GLY A 252 -51.92 13.55 36.23
N GLY A 253 -50.72 12.97 36.07
CA GLY A 253 -50.52 11.53 36.03
C GLY A 253 -50.64 10.91 34.62
N VAL A 254 -50.97 11.71 33.60
CA VAL A 254 -51.04 11.24 32.22
C VAL A 254 -49.69 11.34 31.53
N PRO A 255 -49.09 10.26 31.02
CA PRO A 255 -47.81 10.30 30.34
C PRO A 255 -47.94 10.89 28.92
N ILE A 256 -47.80 12.22 28.81
CA ILE A 256 -47.84 12.92 27.52
C ILE A 256 -46.54 12.61 26.72
N GLU A 257 -45.41 12.46 27.43
CA GLU A 257 -44.13 12.10 26.85
C GLU A 257 -43.62 10.78 27.45
N THR A 258 -43.15 9.89 26.59
CA THR A 258 -42.54 8.61 27.00
C THR A 258 -41.02 8.71 26.92
N TYR A 259 -40.35 8.41 28.03
CA TYR A 259 -38.88 8.40 28.12
C TYR A 259 -38.36 6.97 27.98
N PHE A 260 -37.31 6.81 27.15
CA PHE A 260 -36.68 5.52 26.92
C PHE A 260 -35.25 5.51 27.50
N ARG A 261 -34.85 4.45 28.13
CA ARG A 261 -33.46 4.22 28.56
C ARG A 261 -32.66 3.87 27.34
N ALA A 262 -31.64 4.68 27.02
CA ALA A 262 -30.65 4.29 26.03
C ALA A 262 -29.97 3.00 26.53
N ARG A 263 -29.94 1.96 25.67
CA ARG A 263 -29.10 0.79 25.95
C ARG A 263 -27.65 1.29 25.95
N PRO A 264 -26.81 0.81 26.89
CA PRO A 264 -25.39 1.10 26.85
C PRO A 264 -24.85 0.72 25.46
N PRO A 265 -24.01 1.55 24.86
CA PRO A 265 -23.45 1.27 23.54
C PRO A 265 -22.64 -0.03 23.66
N HIS A 266 -23.18 -1.12 23.11
CA HIS A 266 -22.38 -2.31 22.89
C HIS A 266 -21.35 -1.95 21.82
N ARG A 267 -20.07 -1.96 22.15
CA ARG A 267 -19.01 -1.80 21.17
C ARG A 267 -19.05 -2.99 20.19
N PRO A 268 -18.96 -2.75 18.89
CA PRO A 268 -19.00 -3.83 17.91
C PRO A 268 -17.79 -4.75 18.08
N GLU A 269 -18.00 -6.03 17.84
CA GLU A 269 -16.93 -7.02 17.72
C GLU A 269 -16.39 -6.96 16.30
N LEU A 270 -15.08 -6.82 16.13
CA LEU A 270 -14.42 -6.74 14.85
C LEU A 270 -13.46 -7.93 14.69
N PHE A 271 -13.65 -8.68 13.62
CA PHE A 271 -12.76 -9.75 13.19
C PHE A 271 -12.02 -9.24 11.93
N VAL A 272 -10.71 -9.15 11.99
CA VAL A 272 -9.90 -8.66 10.86
C VAL A 272 -9.05 -9.80 10.32
N LEU A 273 -9.22 -10.13 9.05
CA LEU A 273 -8.45 -11.14 8.34
C LEU A 273 -7.47 -10.44 7.40
N CYS A 274 -6.18 -10.56 7.67
CA CYS A 274 -5.12 -9.89 6.90
C CYS A 274 -4.34 -10.90 6.07
N ASP A 275 -4.28 -10.68 4.77
CA ASP A 275 -3.30 -11.32 3.91
C ASP A 275 -1.91 -10.78 4.23
N VAL A 276 -0.97 -11.68 4.56
CA VAL A 276 0.43 -11.33 4.86
C VAL A 276 1.41 -11.99 3.90
N SER A 277 0.93 -12.37 2.73
CA SER A 277 1.74 -12.92 1.65
C SER A 277 2.73 -11.90 1.08
N SER A 278 3.73 -12.40 0.36
CA SER A 278 4.79 -11.57 -0.24
C SER A 278 4.28 -10.63 -1.34
N SER A 279 3.23 -11.02 -2.08
CA SER A 279 2.63 -10.19 -3.14
C SER A 279 2.08 -8.87 -2.62
N VAL A 280 1.61 -8.85 -1.37
CA VAL A 280 1.01 -7.67 -0.72
C VAL A 280 1.86 -7.14 0.45
N ALA A 281 3.18 -7.37 0.47
CA ALA A 281 4.03 -7.09 1.63
C ALA A 281 3.94 -5.66 2.18
N SER A 282 3.87 -4.64 1.32
CA SER A 282 3.68 -3.25 1.76
C SER A 282 2.27 -3.00 2.27
N PHE A 283 1.26 -3.56 1.60
CA PHE A 283 -0.13 -3.49 2.05
C PHE A 283 -0.34 -4.28 3.35
N SER A 284 0.33 -5.42 3.52
CA SER A 284 0.31 -6.18 4.78
C SER A 284 0.82 -5.35 5.95
N ARG A 285 1.92 -4.59 5.76
CA ARG A 285 2.39 -3.64 6.79
C ARG A 285 1.34 -2.59 7.12
N PHE A 286 0.71 -2.02 6.11
CA PHE A 286 -0.39 -1.08 6.30
C PHE A 286 -1.57 -1.73 7.01
N SER A 287 -1.98 -2.92 6.60
CA SER A 287 -3.06 -3.69 7.21
C SER A 287 -2.81 -3.95 8.69
N LEU A 288 -1.59 -4.35 9.05
CA LEU A 288 -1.20 -4.57 10.45
C LEU A 288 -1.17 -3.26 11.25
N MET A 289 -0.76 -2.14 10.65
CA MET A 289 -0.87 -0.81 11.29
C MET A 289 -2.33 -0.40 11.51
N LEU A 290 -3.20 -0.67 10.55
CA LEU A 290 -4.64 -0.44 10.67
C LEU A 290 -5.24 -1.31 11.79
N VAL A 291 -4.89 -2.59 11.84
CA VAL A 291 -5.30 -3.51 12.92
C VAL A 291 -4.87 -3.00 14.28
N HIS A 292 -3.60 -2.62 14.42
CA HIS A 292 -3.09 -2.07 15.69
C HIS A 292 -3.82 -0.80 16.11
N ALA A 293 -4.12 0.10 15.15
CA ALA A 293 -4.89 1.30 15.42
C ALA A 293 -6.35 0.97 15.80
N LEU A 294 -6.96 -0.02 15.16
CA LEU A 294 -8.32 -0.48 15.47
C LEU A 294 -8.40 -1.15 16.83
N SER A 295 -7.39 -1.94 17.22
CA SER A 295 -7.34 -2.62 18.54
C SER A 295 -7.40 -1.64 19.71
N SER A 296 -6.85 -0.43 19.54
CA SER A 296 -6.92 0.64 20.56
C SER A 296 -8.31 1.31 20.65
N GLU A 297 -9.14 1.23 19.61
CA GLU A 297 -10.40 1.99 19.50
C GLU A 297 -11.66 1.12 19.69
N PHE A 298 -11.55 -0.19 19.46
CA PHE A 298 -12.65 -1.15 19.64
C PHE A 298 -12.47 -1.93 20.95
N GLN A 299 -13.57 -2.36 21.53
CA GLN A 299 -13.52 -3.13 22.79
C GLN A 299 -13.08 -4.58 22.56
N ARG A 300 -13.35 -5.12 21.38
CA ARG A 300 -13.05 -6.48 20.99
C ARG A 300 -12.65 -6.49 19.52
N VAL A 301 -11.35 -6.50 19.27
CA VAL A 301 -10.77 -6.77 17.96
C VAL A 301 -10.08 -8.11 18.04
N ARG A 302 -10.43 -8.99 17.13
CA ARG A 302 -9.68 -10.23 16.89
C ARG A 302 -9.04 -10.14 15.53
N SER A 303 -7.77 -10.35 15.49
CA SER A 303 -6.95 -10.18 14.29
C SER A 303 -6.36 -11.51 13.89
N PHE A 304 -6.48 -11.81 12.61
CA PHE A 304 -6.05 -13.05 12.00
C PHE A 304 -5.14 -12.71 10.82
N ALA A 305 -4.00 -13.37 10.76
CA ALA A 305 -3.13 -13.32 9.59
C ALA A 305 -3.23 -14.64 8.83
N PHE A 306 -3.12 -14.58 7.50
CA PHE A 306 -3.14 -15.77 6.67
C PHE A 306 -2.23 -15.65 5.44
N VAL A 307 -1.80 -16.81 4.95
CA VAL A 307 -1.19 -17.01 3.62
C VAL A 307 -1.88 -18.23 2.98
N ASP A 308 -1.56 -19.46 3.38
CA ASP A 308 -2.23 -20.68 2.98
C ASP A 308 -2.99 -21.36 4.14
N THR A 309 -2.87 -20.81 5.33
CA THR A 309 -3.67 -21.12 6.52
C THR A 309 -3.81 -19.86 7.38
N VAL A 310 -4.65 -19.91 8.40
CA VAL A 310 -4.94 -18.77 9.27
C VAL A 310 -4.41 -18.99 10.68
N ASP A 311 -3.83 -17.95 11.27
CA ASP A 311 -3.50 -17.91 12.70
C ASP A 311 -4.05 -16.66 13.37
N GLU A 312 -4.46 -16.78 14.64
CA GLU A 312 -4.89 -15.62 15.41
C GLU A 312 -3.69 -14.86 15.95
N VAL A 313 -3.59 -13.61 15.52
CA VAL A 313 -2.47 -12.72 15.83
C VAL A 313 -2.82 -11.60 16.80
N THR A 314 -4.01 -11.65 17.41
CA THR A 314 -4.51 -10.63 18.35
C THR A 314 -3.52 -10.33 19.47
N ARG A 315 -2.92 -11.36 20.06
CA ARG A 315 -1.95 -11.26 21.16
C ARG A 315 -0.72 -10.41 20.86
N PHE A 316 -0.32 -10.30 19.57
CA PHE A 316 0.86 -9.52 19.19
C PHE A 316 0.58 -8.02 19.20
N PHE A 317 -0.69 -7.61 19.02
CA PHE A 317 -1.11 -6.21 18.97
C PHE A 317 -1.55 -5.63 20.33
N GLU A 318 -1.46 -6.40 21.40
CA GLU A 318 -1.66 -5.94 22.76
C GLU A 318 -0.45 -5.12 23.26
N ASP A 319 0.72 -5.28 22.64
CA ASP A 319 1.92 -4.48 22.93
C ASP A 319 1.81 -3.07 22.32
N GLU A 320 2.33 -2.06 23.01
CA GLU A 320 2.28 -0.65 22.56
C GLU A 320 3.18 -0.37 21.34
N ASP A 321 4.22 -1.18 21.10
CA ASP A 321 5.17 -0.99 20.00
C ASP A 321 4.81 -1.87 18.80
N PHE A 322 4.32 -1.21 17.75
CA PHE A 322 4.00 -1.85 16.46
C PHE A 322 5.18 -2.60 15.83
N ALA A 323 6.43 -2.08 15.94
CA ALA A 323 7.58 -2.72 15.30
C ALA A 323 7.87 -4.08 15.96
N ARG A 324 7.76 -4.16 17.29
CA ARG A 324 7.89 -5.42 18.04
C ARG A 324 6.75 -6.38 17.73
N ALA A 325 5.53 -5.88 17.68
CA ALA A 325 4.35 -6.69 17.34
C ALA A 325 4.50 -7.34 15.96
N ALA A 326 4.92 -6.57 14.94
CA ALA A 326 5.13 -7.06 13.60
C ALA A 326 6.29 -8.06 13.50
N GLU A 327 7.37 -7.88 14.27
CA GLU A 327 8.49 -8.81 14.30
C GLU A 327 8.12 -10.14 14.96
N ARG A 328 7.46 -10.07 16.12
CA ARG A 328 6.99 -11.27 16.82
C ARG A 328 5.98 -12.04 15.97
N MET A 329 5.06 -11.34 15.31
CA MET A 329 4.11 -12.00 14.42
C MET A 329 4.84 -12.75 13.29
N ARG A 330 5.86 -12.15 12.65
CA ARG A 330 6.63 -12.80 11.58
C ARG A 330 7.36 -14.06 12.05
N SER A 331 7.86 -14.07 13.29
CA SER A 331 8.63 -15.20 13.84
C SER A 331 7.75 -16.28 14.49
N GLU A 332 6.58 -15.92 15.03
CA GLU A 332 5.79 -16.82 15.87
C GLU A 332 4.46 -17.27 15.21
N ALA A 333 3.91 -16.48 14.24
CA ALA A 333 2.62 -16.79 13.63
C ALA A 333 2.73 -17.95 12.63
N LYS A 334 1.79 -18.88 12.71
CA LYS A 334 1.73 -20.08 11.86
C LYS A 334 0.77 -19.87 10.70
N VAL A 335 1.17 -19.03 9.74
CA VAL A 335 0.35 -18.63 8.58
C VAL A 335 0.69 -19.39 7.31
N VAL A 336 1.77 -20.18 7.30
CA VAL A 336 2.23 -21.00 6.17
C VAL A 336 2.24 -22.46 6.58
N ARG A 337 1.57 -23.32 5.79
CA ARG A 337 1.55 -24.78 5.96
C ARG A 337 2.36 -25.50 4.88
N ILE A 338 2.18 -25.09 3.63
CA ILE A 338 2.68 -25.80 2.45
C ILE A 338 3.65 -24.94 1.68
N ASP A 339 3.23 -23.73 1.32
CA ASP A 339 4.08 -22.76 0.62
C ASP A 339 3.72 -21.32 1.02
N SER A 340 4.56 -20.37 0.60
CA SER A 340 4.41 -18.94 0.90
C SER A 340 3.44 -18.20 -0.02
N ASN A 341 2.73 -18.91 -0.91
CA ASN A 341 1.79 -18.31 -1.84
C ASN A 341 0.37 -18.31 -1.26
N SER A 342 -0.34 -17.21 -1.44
CA SER A 342 -1.70 -17.04 -0.93
C SER A 342 -2.65 -18.14 -1.40
N ASN A 343 -3.43 -18.67 -0.46
CA ASN A 343 -4.52 -19.59 -0.70
C ASN A 343 -5.73 -19.17 0.13
N TYR A 344 -6.48 -18.22 -0.40
CA TYR A 344 -7.66 -17.67 0.26
C TYR A 344 -8.70 -18.74 0.59
N GLY A 345 -8.93 -19.68 -0.35
CA GLY A 345 -9.89 -20.75 -0.15
C GLY A 345 -9.58 -21.64 1.06
N ALA A 346 -8.30 -22.05 1.21
CA ALA A 346 -7.86 -22.84 2.35
C ALA A 346 -7.87 -22.03 3.65
N SER A 347 -7.51 -20.74 3.57
CA SER A 347 -7.49 -19.84 4.73
C SER A 347 -8.90 -19.58 5.27
N PHE A 348 -9.90 -19.36 4.40
CA PHE A 348 -11.30 -19.20 4.82
C PHE A 348 -11.88 -20.50 5.38
N GLU A 349 -11.50 -21.66 4.82
CA GLU A 349 -11.90 -22.97 5.37
C GLU A 349 -11.34 -23.14 6.78
N ALA A 350 -10.02 -22.94 6.96
CA ALA A 350 -9.36 -23.06 8.26
C ALA A 350 -9.94 -22.05 9.29
N PHE A 351 -10.26 -20.82 8.84
CA PHE A 351 -10.90 -19.83 9.69
C PHE A 351 -12.30 -20.29 10.12
N TRP A 352 -13.11 -20.79 9.19
CA TRP A 352 -14.45 -21.27 9.50
C TRP A 352 -14.43 -22.45 10.47
N GLU A 353 -13.56 -23.43 10.23
CA GLU A 353 -13.44 -24.60 11.10
C GLU A 353 -13.01 -24.26 12.52
N ARG A 354 -12.05 -23.35 12.67
CA ARG A 354 -11.48 -23.01 13.98
C ARG A 354 -12.25 -21.94 14.74
N PHE A 355 -12.77 -20.94 14.04
CA PHE A 355 -13.34 -19.72 14.64
C PHE A 355 -14.77 -19.41 14.21
N GLY A 356 -15.33 -20.13 13.26
CA GLY A 356 -16.68 -19.90 12.75
C GLY A 356 -17.76 -19.92 13.85
N ASN A 357 -17.62 -20.76 14.87
CA ASN A 357 -18.54 -20.81 15.99
C ASN A 357 -18.50 -19.58 16.91
N GLU A 358 -17.41 -18.82 16.86
CA GLU A 358 -17.23 -17.62 17.66
C GLU A 358 -17.77 -16.36 16.96
N LEU A 359 -18.03 -16.46 15.64
CA LEU A 359 -18.74 -15.40 14.92
C LEU A 359 -20.19 -15.31 15.38
N GLY A 360 -20.60 -14.13 15.77
CA GLY A 360 -21.97 -13.86 16.18
C GLY A 360 -22.66 -12.80 15.29
N PRO A 361 -24.00 -12.67 15.41
CA PRO A 361 -24.77 -11.69 14.62
C PRO A 361 -24.46 -10.23 14.98
N LYS A 362 -23.45 -9.98 15.81
CA LYS A 362 -22.93 -8.66 16.17
C LYS A 362 -21.53 -8.43 15.60
N ALA A 363 -20.88 -9.47 15.12
CA ALA A 363 -19.53 -9.41 14.58
C ALA A 363 -19.52 -8.72 13.21
N THR A 364 -18.54 -7.88 12.99
CA THR A 364 -18.19 -7.40 11.66
C THR A 364 -16.89 -8.07 11.25
N VAL A 365 -16.85 -8.64 10.07
CA VAL A 365 -15.63 -9.21 9.48
C VAL A 365 -15.06 -8.19 8.49
N LEU A 366 -13.78 -7.92 8.58
CA LEU A 366 -13.03 -7.07 7.68
C LEU A 366 -11.89 -7.88 7.06
N VAL A 367 -11.93 -8.09 5.76
CA VAL A 367 -10.87 -8.77 5.00
C VAL A 367 -9.98 -7.73 4.35
N LEU A 368 -8.67 -7.90 4.46
CA LEU A 368 -7.62 -7.05 3.90
C LEU A 368 -6.73 -7.90 3.01
N GLY A 369 -6.81 -7.74 1.69
CA GLY A 369 -6.03 -8.52 0.73
C GLY A 369 -6.47 -8.33 -0.72
N ASP A 370 -5.64 -8.78 -1.66
CA ASP A 370 -5.77 -8.56 -3.10
C ASP A 370 -6.69 -9.56 -3.83
N ALA A 371 -7.15 -10.60 -3.13
CA ALA A 371 -7.94 -11.69 -3.70
C ALA A 371 -7.22 -12.51 -4.78
N ARG A 372 -5.85 -12.53 -4.80
CA ARG A 372 -5.05 -13.36 -5.68
C ARG A 372 -4.85 -14.74 -5.08
N ASN A 373 -5.44 -15.75 -5.72
CA ASN A 373 -5.53 -17.09 -5.14
C ASN A 373 -4.53 -18.09 -5.75
N ASN A 374 -3.58 -17.63 -6.55
CA ASN A 374 -2.53 -18.45 -7.19
C ASN A 374 -3.10 -19.67 -7.93
N ASN A 375 -4.21 -19.50 -8.64
CA ASN A 375 -4.93 -20.54 -9.37
C ASN A 375 -5.35 -21.75 -8.52
N ARG A 376 -5.51 -21.56 -7.20
CA ARG A 376 -5.98 -22.59 -6.28
C ARG A 376 -7.51 -22.60 -6.18
N PRO A 377 -8.14 -23.67 -5.68
CA PRO A 377 -9.58 -23.71 -5.48
C PRO A 377 -10.07 -22.56 -4.60
N ALA A 378 -11.03 -21.79 -5.07
CA ALA A 378 -11.55 -20.60 -4.40
C ALA A 378 -12.29 -20.93 -3.08
N ARG A 379 -12.99 -22.06 -3.01
CA ARG A 379 -13.80 -22.50 -1.85
C ARG A 379 -14.66 -21.37 -1.28
N GLU A 380 -15.25 -20.54 -2.16
CA GLU A 380 -16.04 -19.34 -1.86
C GLU A 380 -17.18 -19.60 -0.90
N HIS A 381 -17.70 -20.84 -0.86
CA HIS A 381 -18.74 -21.25 0.07
C HIS A 381 -18.35 -21.08 1.54
N ASN A 382 -17.06 -21.12 1.89
CA ASN A 382 -16.61 -20.87 3.25
C ASN A 382 -16.67 -19.37 3.59
N LEU A 383 -16.32 -18.49 2.66
CA LEU A 383 -16.51 -17.05 2.83
C LEU A 383 -17.99 -16.71 2.94
N LYS A 384 -18.84 -17.35 2.14
CA LYS A 384 -20.30 -17.23 2.25
C LYS A 384 -20.81 -17.58 3.65
N LYS A 385 -20.39 -18.73 4.22
CA LYS A 385 -20.75 -19.12 5.59
C LYS A 385 -20.32 -18.08 6.63
N ILE A 386 -19.11 -17.50 6.46
CA ILE A 386 -18.60 -16.43 7.32
C ILE A 386 -19.51 -15.19 7.20
N ALA A 387 -19.87 -14.79 5.99
CA ALA A 387 -20.70 -13.63 5.73
C ALA A 387 -22.14 -13.80 6.27
N GLU A 388 -22.75 -14.97 6.09
CA GLU A 388 -24.09 -15.28 6.60
C GLU A 388 -24.15 -15.25 8.12
N ARG A 389 -23.07 -15.61 8.82
CA ARG A 389 -23.02 -15.64 10.28
C ARG A 389 -22.66 -14.30 10.90
N ALA A 390 -21.83 -13.51 10.21
CA ALA A 390 -21.47 -12.18 10.61
C ALA A 390 -22.62 -11.19 10.38
N ARG A 391 -22.61 -10.08 11.09
CA ARG A 391 -23.51 -8.97 10.83
C ARG A 391 -23.21 -8.28 9.50
N ARG A 392 -21.93 -8.17 9.19
CA ARG A 392 -21.38 -7.59 7.96
C ARG A 392 -20.02 -8.18 7.67
N THR A 393 -19.77 -8.39 6.40
CA THR A 393 -18.47 -8.77 5.88
C THR A 393 -18.03 -7.73 4.84
N LEU A 394 -16.93 -7.05 5.12
CA LEU A 394 -16.38 -5.97 4.32
C LEU A 394 -15.00 -6.39 3.83
N TRP A 395 -14.63 -5.99 2.61
CA TRP A 395 -13.33 -6.31 2.04
C TRP A 395 -12.65 -5.05 1.49
N LEU A 396 -11.41 -4.79 1.90
CA LEU A 396 -10.56 -3.76 1.34
C LEU A 396 -9.51 -4.41 0.45
N ASN A 397 -9.62 -4.15 -0.85
CA ASN A 397 -8.72 -4.69 -1.84
C ASN A 397 -7.71 -3.61 -2.25
N PRO A 398 -6.38 -3.85 -2.12
CA PRO A 398 -5.35 -2.89 -2.50
C PRO A 398 -5.12 -2.78 -4.02
N GLU A 399 -5.74 -3.64 -4.82
CA GLU A 399 -5.63 -3.58 -6.27
C GLU A 399 -6.67 -2.65 -6.89
N ALA A 400 -6.28 -2.00 -7.99
CA ALA A 400 -7.21 -1.23 -8.80
C ALA A 400 -8.29 -2.13 -9.40
N LEU A 401 -9.52 -1.61 -9.47
CA LEU A 401 -10.69 -2.34 -9.97
C LEU A 401 -10.45 -2.95 -11.36
N VAL A 402 -9.64 -2.28 -12.19
CA VAL A 402 -9.33 -2.75 -13.55
C VAL A 402 -8.51 -4.05 -13.59
N TYR A 403 -7.87 -4.42 -12.47
CA TYR A 403 -7.08 -5.65 -12.36
C TYR A 403 -7.81 -6.80 -11.66
N TRP A 404 -9.01 -6.53 -11.14
CA TRP A 404 -9.84 -7.57 -10.58
C TRP A 404 -10.16 -8.61 -11.66
N ASP A 405 -10.04 -9.87 -11.29
CA ASP A 405 -10.18 -11.03 -12.18
C ASP A 405 -9.13 -11.13 -13.30
N SER A 406 -8.03 -10.36 -13.21
CA SER A 406 -6.90 -10.51 -14.11
C SER A 406 -5.84 -11.47 -13.54
N GLY A 407 -5.31 -12.37 -14.37
CA GLY A 407 -4.31 -13.34 -13.95
C GLY A 407 -4.88 -14.37 -12.98
N ASP A 408 -4.39 -14.38 -11.75
CA ASP A 408 -4.80 -15.27 -10.66
C ASP A 408 -5.74 -14.59 -9.63
N SER A 409 -6.17 -13.36 -9.90
CA SER A 409 -7.18 -12.66 -9.10
C SER A 409 -8.57 -13.27 -9.34
N ILE A 410 -9.31 -13.48 -8.26
CA ILE A 410 -10.70 -13.96 -8.28
C ILE A 410 -11.59 -13.02 -7.46
N ALA A 411 -11.31 -11.72 -7.56
CA ALA A 411 -11.93 -10.70 -6.75
C ALA A 411 -13.45 -10.65 -6.90
N SER A 412 -13.98 -10.72 -8.14
CA SER A 412 -15.43 -10.70 -8.38
C SER A 412 -16.15 -11.91 -7.78
N LEU A 413 -15.51 -13.08 -7.76
CA LEU A 413 -16.06 -14.29 -7.15
C LEU A 413 -16.26 -14.10 -5.64
N TYR A 414 -15.26 -13.52 -4.96
CA TYR A 414 -15.34 -13.23 -3.53
C TYR A 414 -16.21 -12.01 -3.22
N ALA A 415 -16.23 -11.00 -4.11
CA ALA A 415 -17.08 -9.83 -3.95
C ALA A 415 -18.58 -10.19 -3.91
N ALA A 416 -18.99 -11.22 -4.64
CA ALA A 416 -20.35 -11.74 -4.63
C ALA A 416 -20.75 -12.41 -3.29
N GLN A 417 -19.79 -12.75 -2.42
CA GLN A 417 -20.04 -13.43 -1.13
C GLN A 417 -20.01 -12.48 0.06
N VAL A 418 -19.63 -11.22 -0.12
CA VAL A 418 -19.48 -10.24 0.97
C VAL A 418 -20.47 -9.09 0.79
N ASP A 419 -20.77 -8.36 1.87
CA ASP A 419 -21.67 -7.19 1.78
C ASP A 419 -21.09 -6.07 0.93
N ARG A 420 -19.77 -5.91 0.93
CA ARG A 420 -19.07 -4.91 0.12
C ARG A 420 -17.60 -5.22 0.00
N MET A 421 -17.09 -5.25 -1.23
CA MET A 421 -15.68 -5.17 -1.55
C MET A 421 -15.37 -3.80 -2.16
N VAL A 422 -14.30 -3.15 -1.73
CA VAL A 422 -13.90 -1.83 -2.21
C VAL A 422 -12.41 -1.78 -2.50
N GLU A 423 -12.04 -1.04 -3.53
CA GLU A 423 -10.68 -0.67 -3.81
C GLU A 423 -10.17 0.31 -2.75
N VAL A 424 -9.04 -0.03 -2.09
CA VAL A 424 -8.38 0.85 -1.12
C VAL A 424 -6.88 0.82 -1.36
N ARG A 425 -6.42 1.66 -2.26
CA ARG A 425 -5.02 1.83 -2.65
C ARG A 425 -4.34 2.97 -1.92
N SER A 426 -5.12 3.89 -1.33
CA SER A 426 -4.61 5.10 -0.69
C SER A 426 -5.37 5.44 0.59
N LEU A 427 -4.80 6.35 1.40
CA LEU A 427 -5.49 6.86 2.60
C LEU A 427 -6.81 7.57 2.24
N ARG A 428 -6.86 8.29 1.13
CA ARG A 428 -8.08 8.97 0.66
C ARG A 428 -9.21 7.95 0.44
N GLN A 429 -8.91 6.86 -0.27
CA GLN A 429 -9.90 5.80 -0.49
C GLN A 429 -10.30 5.09 0.83
N LEU A 430 -9.37 4.93 1.77
CA LEU A 430 -9.70 4.44 3.11
C LEU A 430 -10.62 5.42 3.86
N GLU A 431 -10.38 6.73 3.75
CA GLU A 431 -11.24 7.74 4.37
C GLU A 431 -12.64 7.73 3.76
N ASP A 432 -12.75 7.65 2.42
CA ASP A 432 -14.02 7.52 1.70
C ASP A 432 -14.78 6.26 2.11
N PHE A 433 -14.07 5.12 2.25
CA PHE A 433 -14.65 3.90 2.81
C PHE A 433 -15.21 4.13 4.21
N VAL A 434 -14.41 4.70 5.11
CA VAL A 434 -14.84 5.05 6.49
C VAL A 434 -16.05 5.97 6.46
N GLN A 435 -16.10 6.93 5.54
CA GLN A 435 -17.26 7.80 5.37
C GLN A 435 -18.49 7.05 4.84
N SER A 436 -18.31 6.15 3.89
CA SER A 436 -19.37 5.40 3.24
C SER A 436 -20.01 4.31 4.10
N VAL A 437 -19.31 3.77 5.09
CA VAL A 437 -19.84 2.76 6.02
C VAL A 437 -21.09 3.27 6.77
N LEU A 438 -21.33 4.59 6.79
CA LEU A 438 -22.53 5.20 7.38
C LEU A 438 -23.68 5.42 6.40
N ALA A 439 -23.40 5.48 5.12
CA ALA A 439 -24.40 5.89 4.11
C ALA A 439 -25.39 4.78 3.72
N VAL A 440 -25.33 3.62 4.37
CA VAL A 440 -26.21 2.45 4.12
C VAL A 440 -27.08 2.13 5.30
#